data_af964552e66881a7767f2f2e5de3c756
#
_entry.id   af964552e66881a7767f2f2e5de3c756
#
_cell.length_a   1.000
_cell.length_b   1.000
_cell.length_c   1.000
_cell.angle_alpha   90.00
_cell.angle_beta   90.00
_cell.angle_gamma   90.00
#
_symmetry.space_group_name_H-M   'P 1'
#
loop_
_entity.id
_entity.type
_entity.pdbx_description
1 polymer ?
#
loop_
_entity_poly.entity_id
_entity_poly.type
_entity_poly.pdbx_seq_one_letter_code
_entity_poly.pdbx_strand_id
1 'polypeptide(L)'
;MASLAVAGLLLSACSSSSEDTATETTTTEVTVEESTSESAATDECAYENLTTVNPGMLTVGTDTPAYPPYFSDDDPTNGEGFESAIAYAVGSQLGFAPMDVKWEVVPFNTSYAPGNKNFDFDINQISITPERAKVVDFSDGYYTVNQAVVAFNDSPIAGATTITELTGAKLGAQVGTTSLSFVTQVVRPTDEPYVFNNTNDAKSALQNGQIDGIIVDLPTAYYLTVAEFNNSKIVGQFQAAAGGEEFGLLFQEGNPLVNCVNKALTTLKDSGELQEIQDAWLAGTSAPYFKE
;
A
#
# COMPACT_ATOMS: atom_id res chain seq x y z
N MET A 1 -35.04 -49.10 18.60
CA MET A 1 -35.90 -49.83 17.68
C MET A 1 -35.27 -49.60 16.31
N ALA A 2 -34.46 -50.53 15.81
CA ALA A 2 -34.81 -51.65 14.93
C ALA A 2 -35.30 -51.10 13.59
N SER A 3 -34.84 -51.42 12.41
CA SER A 3 -34.15 -52.61 11.88
C SER A 3 -33.77 -52.33 10.43
N LEU A 4 -32.63 -52.84 9.99
CA LEU A 4 -32.36 -53.87 8.97
C LEU A 4 -32.80 -53.56 7.52
N ALA A 5 -31.90 -53.53 6.58
CA ALA A 5 -31.09 -54.54 5.86
C ALA A 5 -31.78 -55.05 4.58
N VAL A 6 -30.98 -55.25 3.52
CA VAL A 6 -30.85 -56.45 2.62
C VAL A 6 -30.28 -55.94 1.27
N ALA A 7 -29.13 -56.19 0.90
CA ALA A 7 -28.37 -57.23 0.14
C ALA A 7 -29.04 -57.80 -1.13
N GLY A 8 -28.30 -57.75 -2.22
CA GLY A 8 -28.61 -58.43 -3.47
C GLY A 8 -27.44 -58.52 -4.43
N LEU A 9 -26.63 -59.56 -4.29
CA LEU A 9 -25.67 -60.03 -5.30
C LEU A 9 -26.45 -60.78 -6.43
N LEU A 10 -25.96 -60.66 -7.66
CA LEU A 10 -26.05 -61.75 -8.63
C LEU A 10 -24.84 -61.72 -9.58
N LEU A 11 -24.12 -62.85 -9.53
CA LEU A 11 -23.14 -63.35 -10.50
C LEU A 11 -23.81 -63.99 -11.69
N SER A 12 -23.14 -63.98 -12.87
CA SER A 12 -23.21 -65.01 -13.90
C SER A 12 -22.10 -64.76 -14.92
N ALA A 13 -21.14 -65.41 -15.07
CA ALA A 13 -20.47 -66.64 -15.42
C ALA A 13 -20.70 -67.14 -16.86
N CYS A 14 -19.54 -67.18 -17.56
CA CYS A 14 -19.07 -68.16 -18.56
C CYS A 14 -19.87 -68.45 -19.83
N SER A 15 -19.20 -68.44 -20.99
CA SER A 15 -18.83 -69.68 -21.70
C SER A 15 -17.93 -69.42 -22.90
N SER A 16 -16.98 -70.27 -23.06
CA SER A 16 -15.97 -70.51 -24.06
C SER A 16 -16.51 -71.06 -25.37
N SER A 17 -15.84 -70.80 -26.51
CA SER A 17 -15.30 -71.87 -27.39
C SER A 17 -14.51 -71.32 -28.59
N SER A 18 -13.51 -72.05 -28.89
CA SER A 18 -12.38 -72.00 -29.82
C SER A 18 -12.70 -72.08 -31.30
N GLU A 19 -11.62 -71.83 -32.07
CA GLU A 19 -11.17 -72.28 -33.40
C GLU A 19 -11.34 -71.24 -34.53
N ASP A 20 -10.45 -70.93 -35.41
CA ASP A 20 -9.14 -71.35 -35.87
C ASP A 20 -8.67 -70.38 -36.96
N THR A 21 -7.34 -70.12 -37.03
CA THR A 21 -6.52 -69.89 -38.25
C THR A 21 -6.88 -68.74 -39.26
N ALA A 22 -6.06 -67.75 -39.31
CA ALA A 22 -5.33 -67.31 -40.53
C ALA A 22 -4.34 -66.18 -40.20
N THR A 23 -3.09 -66.40 -40.53
CA THR A 23 -1.91 -65.51 -40.50
C THR A 23 -2.06 -64.36 -41.49
N GLU A 24 -2.12 -63.13 -41.00
CA GLU A 24 -1.71 -61.96 -41.80
C GLU A 24 -0.82 -61.07 -40.96
N THR A 25 0.40 -60.94 -41.41
CA THR A 25 1.43 -60.07 -40.85
C THR A 25 1.09 -58.64 -41.19
N THR A 26 0.53 -57.89 -40.27
CA THR A 26 0.39 -56.43 -40.41
C THR A 26 1.39 -55.78 -39.46
N THR A 27 2.37 -55.11 -40.07
CA THR A 27 3.36 -54.27 -39.42
C THR A 27 2.63 -53.11 -38.77
N THR A 28 2.50 -53.13 -37.42
CA THR A 28 1.98 -52.00 -36.69
C THR A 28 3.12 -51.02 -36.46
N GLU A 29 3.07 -49.88 -37.16
CA GLU A 29 3.84 -48.69 -36.84
C GLU A 29 3.47 -48.24 -35.43
N VAL A 30 4.43 -48.32 -34.53
CA VAL A 30 4.32 -47.72 -33.20
C VAL A 30 4.54 -46.23 -33.38
N THR A 31 3.45 -45.48 -33.44
CA THR A 31 3.51 -44.01 -33.31
C THR A 31 3.92 -43.73 -31.85
N VAL A 32 5.16 -43.29 -31.70
CA VAL A 32 5.63 -42.72 -30.43
C VAL A 32 4.92 -41.37 -30.33
N GLU A 33 3.90 -41.29 -29.48
CA GLU A 33 3.37 -39.98 -29.02
C GLU A 33 4.49 -39.28 -28.24
N GLU A 34 5.08 -38.31 -28.87
CA GLU A 34 6.00 -37.38 -28.23
C GLU A 34 5.18 -36.58 -27.21
N SER A 35 5.25 -37.03 -25.95
CA SER A 35 4.72 -36.30 -24.81
C SER A 35 5.48 -34.96 -24.77
N THR A 36 4.90 -33.90 -25.32
CA THR A 36 5.34 -32.55 -25.08
C THR A 36 5.17 -32.30 -23.59
N SER A 37 6.27 -32.40 -22.86
CA SER A 37 6.41 -31.87 -21.51
C SER A 37 6.15 -30.36 -21.62
N GLU A 38 4.95 -29.95 -21.29
CA GLU A 38 4.61 -28.56 -21.00
C GLU A 38 5.53 -28.15 -19.84
N SER A 39 6.56 -27.38 -20.16
CA SER A 39 7.42 -26.76 -19.15
C SER A 39 6.49 -25.90 -18.30
N ALA A 40 6.20 -26.33 -17.08
CA ALA A 40 5.49 -25.51 -16.11
C ALA A 40 6.24 -24.19 -16.04
N ALA A 41 5.58 -23.11 -16.41
CA ALA A 41 6.12 -21.77 -16.26
C ALA A 41 6.50 -21.59 -14.80
N THR A 42 7.76 -21.32 -14.53
CA THR A 42 8.23 -21.02 -13.17
C THR A 42 7.46 -19.81 -12.67
N ASP A 43 6.81 -19.93 -11.51
CA ASP A 43 6.16 -18.77 -10.88
C ASP A 43 7.25 -17.81 -10.39
N GLU A 44 7.41 -16.70 -11.10
CA GLU A 44 8.42 -15.69 -10.78
C GLU A 44 8.22 -15.07 -9.39
N CYS A 45 7.01 -15.16 -8.85
CA CYS A 45 6.66 -14.64 -7.53
C CYS A 45 6.65 -15.70 -6.41
N ALA A 46 7.04 -16.94 -6.71
CA ALA A 46 7.29 -17.91 -5.66
C ALA A 46 8.46 -17.44 -4.78
N TYR A 47 8.35 -17.63 -3.47
CA TYR A 47 9.33 -17.13 -2.46
C TYR A 47 10.78 -17.42 -2.84
N GLU A 48 11.07 -18.63 -3.31
CA GLU A 48 12.41 -19.07 -3.72
C GLU A 48 12.96 -18.35 -4.97
N ASN A 49 12.11 -17.70 -5.74
CA ASN A 49 12.46 -16.96 -6.96
C ASN A 49 12.56 -15.45 -6.74
N LEU A 50 12.14 -14.96 -5.55
CA LEU A 50 12.20 -13.54 -5.25
C LEU A 50 13.65 -13.06 -5.12
N THR A 51 13.93 -11.92 -5.73
CA THR A 51 15.21 -11.23 -5.57
C THR A 51 15.02 -10.05 -4.62
N THR A 52 15.65 -10.12 -3.46
CA THR A 52 15.63 -9.07 -2.43
C THR A 52 17.01 -8.51 -2.17
N VAL A 53 17.09 -7.30 -1.60
CA VAL A 53 18.36 -6.65 -1.23
C VAL A 53 19.16 -7.53 -0.27
N ASN A 54 18.49 -8.15 0.69
CA ASN A 54 19.06 -9.13 1.61
C ASN A 54 18.43 -10.50 1.33
N PRO A 55 19.16 -11.46 0.74
CA PRO A 55 18.58 -12.75 0.39
C PRO A 55 17.87 -13.44 1.55
N GLY A 56 16.61 -13.84 1.32
CA GLY A 56 15.76 -14.48 2.32
C GLY A 56 15.10 -13.53 3.33
N MET A 57 15.29 -12.21 3.18
CA MET A 57 14.67 -11.20 4.01
C MET A 57 13.97 -10.16 3.13
N LEU A 58 12.87 -9.61 3.62
CA LEU A 58 12.18 -8.47 3.02
C LEU A 58 12.61 -7.21 3.77
N THR A 59 13.36 -6.33 3.11
CA THR A 59 13.83 -5.08 3.69
C THR A 59 12.89 -3.95 3.34
N VAL A 60 12.18 -3.41 4.33
CA VAL A 60 11.19 -2.34 4.18
C VAL A 60 11.76 -1.02 4.69
N GLY A 61 11.68 0.03 3.87
CA GLY A 61 12.06 1.39 4.24
C GLY A 61 10.89 2.14 4.87
N THR A 62 11.16 2.99 5.86
CA THR A 62 10.27 4.04 6.33
C THR A 62 11.07 5.14 7.04
N ASP A 63 10.48 6.33 7.23
CA ASP A 63 11.16 7.43 7.94
C ASP A 63 11.10 7.26 9.46
N THR A 64 11.83 8.11 10.17
CA THR A 64 11.78 8.23 11.63
C THR A 64 11.64 9.72 12.02
N PRO A 65 10.73 10.05 12.96
CA PRO A 65 9.81 9.15 13.65
C PRO A 65 8.69 8.63 12.73
N ALA A 66 8.31 7.37 12.92
CA ALA A 66 7.19 6.72 12.24
C ALA A 66 5.88 7.07 12.95
N TYR A 67 5.00 7.84 12.30
CA TYR A 67 3.85 8.45 12.96
C TYR A 67 2.58 7.62 12.93
N PRO A 68 1.76 7.69 14.01
CA PRO A 68 0.36 7.29 13.92
C PRO A 68 -0.44 8.17 12.93
N PRO A 69 -1.48 7.64 12.30
CA PRO A 69 -2.04 6.29 12.46
C PRO A 69 -1.34 5.22 11.61
N TYR A 70 -0.27 5.57 10.91
CA TYR A 70 0.43 4.67 9.97
C TYR A 70 1.33 3.66 10.68
N PHE A 71 1.93 4.10 11.79
CA PHE A 71 2.75 3.29 12.68
C PHE A 71 2.39 3.60 14.13
N SER A 72 2.35 2.60 15.00
CA SER A 72 2.11 2.78 16.43
C SER A 72 3.43 2.87 17.20
N ASP A 73 3.47 3.70 18.22
CA ASP A 73 4.58 3.82 19.18
C ASP A 73 5.95 4.16 18.55
N ASP A 74 5.99 4.80 17.37
CA ASP A 74 7.23 5.06 16.62
C ASP A 74 8.02 3.76 16.33
N ASP A 75 7.33 2.62 16.23
CA ASP A 75 7.92 1.31 16.01
C ASP A 75 7.29 0.61 14.80
N PRO A 76 7.94 0.66 13.62
CA PRO A 76 7.42 -0.02 12.44
C PRO A 76 7.46 -1.55 12.53
N THR A 77 8.20 -2.11 13.52
CA THR A 77 8.42 -3.56 13.63
C THR A 77 7.30 -4.30 14.36
N ASN A 78 6.39 -3.57 15.01
CA ASN A 78 5.36 -4.15 15.87
C ASN A 78 4.13 -4.69 15.10
N GLY A 79 4.01 -4.40 13.79
CA GLY A 79 2.84 -4.77 12.98
C GLY A 79 1.60 -3.90 13.24
N GLU A 80 1.71 -2.87 14.07
CA GLU A 80 0.63 -1.98 14.46
C GLU A 80 0.71 -0.64 13.73
N GLY A 81 -0.45 -0.14 13.29
CA GLY A 81 -0.58 1.02 12.41
C GLY A 81 -0.84 0.59 10.97
N PHE A 82 -1.42 1.50 10.19
CA PHE A 82 -1.92 1.21 8.85
C PHE A 82 -0.84 0.68 7.93
N GLU A 83 0.31 1.34 7.85
CA GLU A 83 1.39 0.97 6.93
C GLU A 83 2.26 -0.17 7.46
N SER A 84 2.47 -0.26 8.78
CA SER A 84 3.11 -1.42 9.36
C SER A 84 2.32 -2.70 9.05
N ALA A 85 1.00 -2.68 9.28
CA ALA A 85 0.14 -3.82 8.98
C ALA A 85 0.17 -4.20 7.49
N ILE A 86 0.13 -3.22 6.57
CA ILE A 86 0.23 -3.47 5.12
C ILE A 86 1.57 -4.12 4.76
N ALA A 87 2.69 -3.61 5.30
CA ALA A 87 4.01 -4.16 5.00
C ALA A 87 4.12 -5.63 5.39
N TYR A 88 3.60 -5.99 6.57
CA TYR A 88 3.56 -7.40 7.01
C TYR A 88 2.57 -8.25 6.22
N ALA A 89 1.40 -7.71 5.84
CA ALA A 89 0.44 -8.41 5.01
C ALA A 89 1.02 -8.71 3.61
N VAL A 90 1.66 -7.73 2.97
CA VAL A 90 2.38 -7.91 1.70
C VAL A 90 3.51 -8.93 1.86
N GLY A 91 4.33 -8.82 2.92
CA GLY A 91 5.39 -9.78 3.22
C GLY A 91 4.85 -11.21 3.35
N SER A 92 3.74 -11.40 4.05
CA SER A 92 3.06 -12.69 4.20
C SER A 92 2.58 -13.26 2.87
N GLN A 93 1.99 -12.44 1.99
CA GLN A 93 1.57 -12.86 0.65
C GLN A 93 2.75 -13.27 -0.24
N LEU A 94 3.93 -12.67 -0.02
CA LEU A 94 5.18 -13.03 -0.69
C LEU A 94 5.90 -14.24 -0.07
N GLY A 95 5.39 -14.79 1.05
CA GLY A 95 5.92 -15.96 1.74
C GLY A 95 6.96 -15.66 2.82
N PHE A 96 7.18 -14.40 3.20
CA PHE A 96 8.06 -14.04 4.31
C PHE A 96 7.38 -14.24 5.66
N ALA A 97 8.07 -14.83 6.62
CA ALA A 97 7.62 -14.83 8.01
C ALA A 97 7.85 -13.44 8.63
N PRO A 98 7.10 -13.03 9.66
CA PRO A 98 7.29 -11.72 10.28
C PRO A 98 8.73 -11.44 10.76
N MET A 99 9.46 -12.46 11.18
CA MET A 99 10.87 -12.35 11.61
C MET A 99 11.85 -12.12 10.46
N ASP A 100 11.43 -12.37 9.22
CA ASP A 100 12.22 -12.16 8.00
C ASP A 100 11.96 -10.77 7.38
N VAL A 101 11.09 -9.97 8.00
CA VAL A 101 10.86 -8.56 7.62
C VAL A 101 11.82 -7.68 8.42
N LYS A 102 12.69 -6.98 7.71
CA LYS A 102 13.66 -6.06 8.27
C LYS A 102 13.29 -4.62 7.92
N TRP A 103 13.38 -3.72 8.89
CA TRP A 103 13.11 -2.30 8.67
C TRP A 103 14.41 -1.50 8.57
N GLU A 104 14.42 -0.54 7.65
CA GLU A 104 15.50 0.42 7.43
C GLU A 104 14.96 1.85 7.53
N VAL A 105 15.72 2.73 8.19
CA VAL A 105 15.36 4.15 8.25
C VAL A 105 15.71 4.83 6.92
N VAL A 106 14.69 5.31 6.24
CA VAL A 106 14.80 6.00 4.94
C VAL A 106 14.11 7.36 5.05
N PRO A 107 14.86 8.48 5.12
CA PRO A 107 14.24 9.79 5.20
C PRO A 107 13.34 10.07 3.98
N PHE A 108 12.12 10.54 4.22
CA PHE A 108 11.11 10.81 3.18
C PHE A 108 11.68 11.55 1.98
N ASN A 109 12.41 12.64 2.23
CA ASN A 109 12.94 13.52 1.16
C ASN A 109 13.98 12.84 0.26
N THR A 110 14.52 11.70 0.66
CA THR A 110 15.54 10.95 -0.10
C THR A 110 15.03 9.63 -0.65
N SER A 111 13.86 9.16 -0.21
CA SER A 111 13.30 7.87 -0.64
C SER A 111 13.09 7.81 -2.15
N TYR A 112 12.55 8.87 -2.74
CA TYR A 112 12.29 8.99 -4.19
C TYR A 112 13.46 9.61 -4.99
N ALA A 113 14.65 9.77 -4.40
CA ALA A 113 15.83 10.16 -5.17
C ALA A 113 16.21 9.05 -6.17
N PRO A 114 16.70 9.39 -7.39
CA PRO A 114 17.12 8.37 -8.35
C PRO A 114 18.32 7.55 -7.85
N GLY A 115 18.46 6.32 -8.35
CA GLY A 115 19.59 5.44 -8.07
C GLY A 115 19.26 4.26 -7.16
N ASN A 116 20.31 3.53 -6.76
CA ASN A 116 20.18 2.30 -5.99
C ASN A 116 19.55 2.54 -4.61
N LYS A 117 18.74 1.58 -4.19
CA LYS A 117 18.10 1.56 -2.88
C LYS A 117 18.72 0.47 -1.99
N ASN A 118 18.66 0.69 -0.69
CA ASN A 118 19.05 -0.28 0.33
C ASN A 118 17.85 -1.01 0.95
N PHE A 119 16.69 -0.92 0.31
CA PHE A 119 15.43 -1.53 0.69
C PHE A 119 14.77 -2.20 -0.52
N ASP A 120 13.89 -3.15 -0.28
CA ASP A 120 13.09 -3.82 -1.31
C ASP A 120 11.92 -2.94 -1.73
N PHE A 121 11.24 -2.33 -0.77
CA PHE A 121 10.31 -1.23 -0.99
C PHE A 121 10.29 -0.28 0.22
N ASP A 122 9.86 0.96 -0.01
CA ASP A 122 9.62 1.97 1.03
C ASP A 122 8.11 2.19 1.17
N ILE A 123 7.63 2.26 2.41
CA ILE A 123 6.24 2.55 2.78
C ILE A 123 6.23 3.70 3.79
N ASN A 124 5.80 4.88 3.35
CA ASN A 124 5.94 6.12 4.12
C ASN A 124 5.00 7.22 3.57
N GLN A 125 3.73 6.92 3.44
CA GLN A 125 2.70 7.82 2.88
C GLN A 125 3.15 8.46 1.54
N ILE A 126 3.79 7.67 0.68
CA ILE A 126 4.39 8.18 -0.55
C ILE A 126 3.35 8.19 -1.67
N SER A 127 2.87 9.37 -1.99
CA SER A 127 1.93 9.55 -3.12
C SER A 127 2.60 9.23 -4.44
N ILE A 128 1.92 8.46 -5.27
CA ILE A 128 2.30 8.21 -6.66
C ILE A 128 2.12 9.51 -7.44
N THR A 129 3.20 10.05 -7.97
CA THR A 129 3.13 11.23 -8.85
C THR A 129 3.89 10.98 -10.14
N PRO A 130 3.48 11.64 -11.27
CA PRO A 130 4.21 11.52 -12.54
C PRO A 130 5.68 11.95 -12.44
N GLU A 131 5.99 12.89 -11.54
CA GLU A 131 7.36 13.38 -11.33
C GLU A 131 8.22 12.33 -10.66
N ARG A 132 7.71 11.70 -9.59
CA ARG A 132 8.41 10.64 -8.86
C ARG A 132 8.56 9.38 -9.71
N ALA A 133 7.52 9.01 -10.47
CA ALA A 133 7.51 7.85 -11.36
C ALA A 133 8.48 7.94 -12.56
N LYS A 134 9.19 9.07 -12.74
CA LYS A 134 10.27 9.17 -13.73
C LYS A 134 11.60 8.60 -13.27
N VAL A 135 11.76 8.39 -11.97
CA VAL A 135 13.07 8.08 -11.36
C VAL A 135 13.01 6.93 -10.34
N VAL A 136 11.81 6.46 -10.00
CA VAL A 136 11.54 5.30 -9.13
C VAL A 136 10.31 4.57 -9.64
N ASP A 137 10.17 3.29 -9.27
CA ASP A 137 8.95 2.54 -9.53
C ASP A 137 8.01 2.58 -8.33
N PHE A 138 6.74 2.36 -8.60
CA PHE A 138 5.69 2.25 -7.59
C PHE A 138 4.90 0.96 -7.80
N SER A 139 4.33 0.45 -6.70
CA SER A 139 3.24 -0.51 -6.77
C SER A 139 1.96 0.15 -7.26
N ASP A 140 0.92 -0.65 -7.48
CA ASP A 140 -0.46 -0.16 -7.50
C ASP A 140 -0.77 0.55 -6.19
N GLY A 141 -1.65 1.56 -6.23
CA GLY A 141 -2.07 2.30 -5.05
C GLY A 141 -2.71 1.39 -4.00
N TYR A 142 -2.33 1.55 -2.74
CA TYR A 142 -2.92 0.80 -1.63
C TYR A 142 -3.89 1.63 -0.79
N TYR A 143 -3.89 2.97 -0.94
CA TYR A 143 -4.78 3.88 -0.23
C TYR A 143 -5.02 5.15 -1.04
N THR A 144 -6.27 5.59 -1.12
CA THR A 144 -6.63 6.90 -1.71
C THR A 144 -6.72 7.94 -0.60
N VAL A 145 -5.97 9.03 -0.71
CA VAL A 145 -5.87 10.06 0.31
C VAL A 145 -6.34 11.42 -0.19
N ASN A 146 -6.88 12.23 0.71
CA ASN A 146 -7.13 13.65 0.50
C ASN A 146 -6.17 14.48 1.36
N GLN A 147 -5.84 15.67 0.90
CA GLN A 147 -5.11 16.66 1.68
C GLN A 147 -6.08 17.45 2.55
N ALA A 148 -5.66 17.83 3.77
CA ALA A 148 -6.49 18.55 4.73
C ALA A 148 -5.72 19.68 5.42
N VAL A 149 -6.46 20.69 5.86
CA VAL A 149 -5.92 21.82 6.64
C VAL A 149 -6.21 21.61 8.11
N VAL A 150 -5.17 21.64 8.95
CA VAL A 150 -5.28 21.66 10.40
C VAL A 150 -4.95 23.04 10.92
N ALA A 151 -5.78 23.56 11.82
CA ALA A 151 -5.57 24.82 12.51
C ALA A 151 -6.09 24.77 13.95
N PHE A 152 -5.63 25.71 14.80
CA PHE A 152 -6.23 25.92 16.10
C PHE A 152 -7.60 26.62 15.97
N ASN A 153 -8.49 26.43 16.96
CA ASN A 153 -9.85 26.98 16.92
C ASN A 153 -9.90 28.51 16.96
N ASP A 154 -8.83 29.16 17.42
CA ASP A 154 -8.64 30.62 17.42
C ASP A 154 -7.82 31.14 16.22
N SER A 155 -7.42 30.26 15.31
CA SER A 155 -6.76 30.67 14.07
C SER A 155 -7.68 31.49 13.18
N PRO A 156 -7.13 32.48 12.43
CA PRO A 156 -7.89 33.28 11.47
C PRO A 156 -8.66 32.42 10.44
N ILE A 157 -8.16 31.23 10.14
CA ILE A 157 -8.76 30.33 9.14
C ILE A 157 -9.64 29.23 9.75
N ALA A 158 -9.86 29.21 11.06
CA ALA A 158 -10.63 28.16 11.72
C ALA A 158 -12.09 28.06 11.20
N GLY A 159 -12.64 29.13 10.65
CA GLY A 159 -13.98 29.19 10.06
C GLY A 159 -14.01 29.09 8.55
N ALA A 160 -12.89 28.91 7.87
CA ALA A 160 -12.83 28.89 6.42
C ALA A 160 -13.62 27.68 5.85
N THR A 161 -14.39 27.94 4.80
CA THR A 161 -15.23 26.96 4.10
C THR A 161 -14.92 26.90 2.61
N THR A 162 -14.13 27.83 2.11
CA THR A 162 -13.69 27.92 0.72
C THR A 162 -12.17 28.00 0.65
N ILE A 163 -11.62 27.56 -0.50
CA ILE A 163 -10.16 27.65 -0.75
C ILE A 163 -9.73 29.13 -0.77
N THR A 164 -10.55 30.02 -1.29
CA THR A 164 -10.25 31.45 -1.35
C THR A 164 -10.02 32.08 0.03
N GLU A 165 -10.73 31.61 1.06
CA GLU A 165 -10.55 32.11 2.45
C GLU A 165 -9.20 31.73 3.07
N LEU A 166 -8.47 30.80 2.45
CA LEU A 166 -7.12 30.39 2.88
C LEU A 166 -6.00 31.24 2.26
N THR A 167 -6.28 32.03 1.23
CA THR A 167 -5.24 32.72 0.45
C THR A 167 -4.46 33.78 1.22
N GLY A 168 -5.04 34.35 2.30
CA GLY A 168 -4.38 35.30 3.18
C GLY A 168 -3.66 34.67 4.37
N ALA A 169 -3.70 33.34 4.49
CA ALA A 169 -3.17 32.62 5.66
C ALA A 169 -1.69 32.28 5.51
N LYS A 170 -1.00 32.23 6.64
CA LYS A 170 0.34 31.67 6.75
C LYS A 170 0.22 30.13 6.82
N LEU A 171 0.37 29.49 5.68
CA LEU A 171 0.27 28.04 5.57
C LEU A 171 1.65 27.40 5.50
N GLY A 172 1.78 26.23 6.14
CA GLY A 172 3.00 25.46 6.14
C GLY A 172 2.79 24.00 5.75
N ALA A 173 3.84 23.39 5.20
CA ALA A 173 3.92 21.96 4.91
C ALA A 173 5.38 21.49 4.86
N GLN A 174 5.60 20.18 4.92
CA GLN A 174 6.92 19.59 4.74
C GLN A 174 7.38 19.69 3.29
N VAL A 175 8.67 19.96 3.10
CA VAL A 175 9.32 19.97 1.79
C VAL A 175 9.14 18.64 1.05
N GLY A 176 8.93 18.70 -0.27
CA GLY A 176 8.84 17.51 -1.13
C GLY A 176 7.53 16.72 -1.04
N THR A 177 6.57 17.16 -0.21
CA THR A 177 5.26 16.53 -0.08
C THR A 177 4.27 17.05 -1.12
N THR A 178 3.25 16.26 -1.43
CA THR A 178 2.07 16.71 -2.16
C THR A 178 1.28 17.75 -1.38
N SER A 179 1.31 17.70 -0.04
CA SER A 179 0.77 18.77 0.82
C SER A 179 1.33 20.14 0.48
N LEU A 180 2.66 20.26 0.32
CA LEU A 180 3.27 21.53 -0.12
C LEU A 180 2.83 21.92 -1.54
N SER A 181 2.65 20.92 -2.42
CA SER A 181 2.11 21.18 -3.76
C SER A 181 0.68 21.73 -3.70
N PHE A 182 -0.16 21.24 -2.78
CA PHE A 182 -1.50 21.80 -2.56
C PHE A 182 -1.43 23.25 -2.07
N VAL A 183 -0.53 23.58 -1.13
CA VAL A 183 -0.34 24.98 -0.74
C VAL A 183 -0.02 25.85 -1.94
N THR A 184 0.97 25.45 -2.74
CA THR A 184 1.51 26.30 -3.82
C THR A 184 0.66 26.34 -5.08
N GLN A 185 -0.04 25.25 -5.42
CA GLN A 185 -0.74 25.10 -6.70
C GLN A 185 -2.26 25.22 -6.58
N VAL A 186 -2.84 24.84 -5.43
CA VAL A 186 -4.29 24.85 -5.20
C VAL A 186 -4.69 26.07 -4.40
N VAL A 187 -4.14 26.25 -3.20
CA VAL A 187 -4.48 27.41 -2.35
C VAL A 187 -3.90 28.69 -2.92
N ARG A 188 -2.62 28.68 -3.33
CA ARG A 188 -1.91 29.84 -3.88
C ARG A 188 -1.96 31.04 -2.95
N PRO A 189 -1.43 30.93 -1.72
CA PRO A 189 -1.47 32.01 -0.75
C PRO A 189 -0.75 33.25 -1.28
N THR A 190 -1.14 34.43 -0.77
CA THR A 190 -0.54 35.72 -1.15
C THR A 190 0.94 35.79 -0.79
N ASP A 191 1.29 35.25 0.38
CA ASP A 191 2.66 35.15 0.85
C ASP A 191 3.23 33.76 0.54
N GLU A 192 4.56 33.65 0.41
CA GLU A 192 5.24 32.37 0.23
C GLU A 192 4.90 31.42 1.38
N PRO A 193 4.65 30.12 1.08
CA PRO A 193 4.36 29.15 2.11
C PRO A 193 5.56 28.89 3.02
N TYR A 194 5.29 28.53 4.26
CA TYR A 194 6.32 28.11 5.20
C TYR A 194 6.69 26.65 4.93
N VAL A 195 7.94 26.43 4.52
CA VAL A 195 8.46 25.10 4.16
C VAL A 195 9.32 24.57 5.29
N PHE A 196 9.00 23.36 5.75
CA PHE A 196 9.67 22.69 6.87
C PHE A 196 10.40 21.43 6.39
N ASN A 197 11.46 21.04 7.10
CA ASN A 197 12.21 19.85 6.74
C ASN A 197 11.44 18.54 7.03
N ASN A 198 10.58 18.57 8.04
CA ASN A 198 9.72 17.47 8.44
C ASN A 198 8.40 17.98 9.03
N THR A 199 7.46 17.07 9.22
CA THR A 199 6.13 17.41 9.78
C THR A 199 6.20 17.88 11.23
N ASN A 200 7.18 17.42 12.05
CA ASN A 200 7.35 17.87 13.43
C ASN A 200 7.72 19.36 13.52
N ASP A 201 8.57 19.83 12.61
CA ASP A 201 8.92 21.26 12.57
C ASP A 201 7.68 22.09 12.20
N ALA A 202 6.86 21.63 11.25
CA ALA A 202 5.61 22.28 10.89
C ALA A 202 4.61 22.30 12.06
N LYS A 203 4.47 21.18 12.78
CA LYS A 203 3.66 21.08 14.01
C LYS A 203 4.11 22.09 15.05
N SER A 204 5.42 22.15 15.30
CA SER A 204 6.01 23.09 16.26
C SER A 204 5.75 24.55 15.88
N ALA A 205 5.85 24.87 14.59
CA ALA A 205 5.57 26.21 14.09
C ALA A 205 4.08 26.59 14.26
N LEU A 206 3.16 25.65 14.05
CA LEU A 206 1.73 25.84 14.29
C LEU A 206 1.46 26.06 15.78
N GLN A 207 2.03 25.23 16.67
CA GLN A 207 1.90 25.37 18.13
C GLN A 207 2.42 26.72 18.67
N ASN A 208 3.48 27.23 18.06
CA ASN A 208 4.09 28.51 18.43
C ASN A 208 3.41 29.73 17.77
N GLY A 209 2.32 29.53 17.02
CA GLY A 209 1.61 30.60 16.32
C GLY A 209 2.41 31.30 15.22
N GLN A 210 3.43 30.64 14.68
CA GLN A 210 4.24 31.15 13.58
C GLN A 210 3.51 31.04 12.23
N ILE A 211 2.62 30.02 12.12
CA ILE A 211 1.74 29.78 10.98
C ILE A 211 0.29 29.64 11.46
N ASP A 212 -0.66 29.89 10.56
CA ASP A 212 -2.09 29.84 10.83
C ASP A 212 -2.67 28.44 10.64
N GLY A 213 -2.02 27.62 9.81
CA GLY A 213 -2.42 26.23 9.54
C GLY A 213 -1.34 25.44 8.84
N ILE A 214 -1.45 24.11 8.94
CA ILE A 214 -0.63 23.16 8.19
C ILE A 214 -1.52 22.35 7.23
N ILE A 215 -0.96 21.99 6.06
CA ILE A 215 -1.58 21.04 5.14
C ILE A 215 -0.84 19.73 5.28
N VAL A 216 -1.61 18.67 5.49
CA VAL A 216 -1.15 17.29 5.65
C VAL A 216 -2.21 16.33 5.10
N ASP A 217 -1.86 15.07 4.96
CA ASP A 217 -2.81 14.01 4.62
C ASP A 217 -3.94 13.93 5.64
N LEU A 218 -5.15 13.61 5.21
CA LEU A 218 -6.33 13.59 6.06
C LEU A 218 -6.20 12.67 7.29
N PRO A 219 -5.62 11.45 7.19
CA PRO A 219 -5.39 10.63 8.38
C PRO A 219 -4.41 11.27 9.37
N THR A 220 -3.35 11.90 8.88
CA THR A 220 -2.42 12.69 9.72
C THR A 220 -3.15 13.87 10.37
N ALA A 221 -3.98 14.61 9.62
CA ALA A 221 -4.78 15.70 10.16
C ALA A 221 -5.71 15.23 11.30
N TYR A 222 -6.34 14.08 11.11
CA TYR A 222 -7.20 13.48 12.13
C TYR A 222 -6.40 13.15 13.40
N TYR A 223 -5.27 12.45 13.27
CA TYR A 223 -4.41 12.13 14.40
C TYR A 223 -3.95 13.38 15.15
N LEU A 224 -3.50 14.39 14.44
CA LEU A 224 -3.04 15.65 15.05
C LEU A 224 -4.14 16.32 15.87
N THR A 225 -5.36 16.34 15.38
CA THR A 225 -6.48 17.02 16.07
C THR A 225 -7.09 16.22 17.22
N VAL A 226 -6.94 14.89 17.21
CA VAL A 226 -7.50 14.03 18.26
C VAL A 226 -6.48 13.73 19.37
N ALA A 227 -5.20 13.53 19.00
CA ALA A 227 -4.19 13.03 19.92
C ALA A 227 -3.11 14.06 20.30
N GLU A 228 -2.75 14.98 19.39
CA GLU A 228 -1.58 15.83 19.59
C GLU A 228 -1.93 17.28 20.00
N PHE A 229 -2.94 17.85 19.36
CA PHE A 229 -3.28 19.25 19.55
C PHE A 229 -4.57 19.46 20.31
N ASN A 230 -4.48 19.94 21.54
CA ASN A 230 -5.65 20.46 22.23
C ASN A 230 -6.17 21.72 21.50
N ASN A 231 -7.50 21.90 21.46
CA ASN A 231 -8.15 23.09 20.89
C ASN A 231 -7.88 23.31 19.38
N SER A 232 -7.70 22.23 18.62
CA SER A 232 -7.51 22.26 17.18
C SER A 232 -8.68 21.61 16.44
N LYS A 233 -8.67 21.75 15.12
CA LYS A 233 -9.65 21.13 14.24
C LYS A 233 -9.07 20.89 12.85
N ILE A 234 -9.65 19.97 12.11
CA ILE A 234 -9.55 19.93 10.67
C ILE A 234 -10.49 21.01 10.14
N VAL A 235 -9.94 22.05 9.51
CA VAL A 235 -10.71 23.15 8.93
C VAL A 235 -11.53 22.65 7.74
N GLY A 236 -10.90 21.86 6.89
CA GLY A 236 -11.51 21.20 5.75
C GLY A 236 -10.52 20.32 5.01
N GLN A 237 -11.04 19.52 4.09
CA GLN A 237 -10.25 18.74 3.15
C GLN A 237 -10.45 19.23 1.73
N PHE A 238 -9.44 19.03 0.89
CA PHE A 238 -9.50 19.37 -0.52
C PHE A 238 -10.16 18.23 -1.29
N GLN A 239 -10.94 18.57 -2.31
CA GLN A 239 -11.47 17.56 -3.21
C GLN A 239 -10.33 17.07 -4.10
N ALA A 240 -10.10 15.76 -4.12
CA ALA A 240 -9.13 15.18 -5.03
C ALA A 240 -9.51 15.43 -6.49
N ALA A 241 -8.51 15.62 -7.35
CA ALA A 241 -8.70 15.56 -8.79
C ALA A 241 -9.28 14.18 -9.20
N ALA A 242 -9.84 14.09 -10.40
CA ALA A 242 -10.37 12.82 -10.92
C ALA A 242 -9.28 11.72 -10.85
N GLY A 243 -9.57 10.65 -10.12
CA GLY A 243 -8.63 9.54 -9.86
C GLY A 243 -8.05 9.53 -8.45
N GLY A 244 -8.14 10.66 -7.72
CA GLY A 244 -7.59 10.75 -6.35
C GLY A 244 -6.06 10.85 -6.31
N GLU A 245 -5.54 11.06 -5.12
CA GLU A 245 -4.14 10.90 -4.78
C GLU A 245 -4.00 9.53 -4.12
N GLU A 246 -3.07 8.70 -4.59
CA GLU A 246 -2.88 7.35 -4.07
C GLU A 246 -1.50 7.19 -3.47
N PHE A 247 -1.42 6.53 -2.32
CA PHE A 247 -0.16 6.03 -1.79
C PHE A 247 0.24 4.74 -2.50
N GLY A 248 1.51 4.63 -2.86
CA GLY A 248 2.12 3.42 -3.43
C GLY A 248 3.38 3.03 -2.68
N LEU A 249 3.68 1.75 -2.67
CA LEU A 249 4.98 1.26 -2.23
C LEU A 249 6.02 1.68 -3.26
N LEU A 250 7.12 2.27 -2.80
CA LEU A 250 8.17 2.80 -3.66
C LEU A 250 9.33 1.81 -3.80
N PHE A 251 9.82 1.66 -5.02
CA PHE A 251 10.91 0.74 -5.37
C PHE A 251 12.03 1.47 -6.12
N GLN A 252 13.18 0.84 -6.19
CA GLN A 252 14.19 1.22 -7.15
C GLN A 252 13.64 1.08 -8.57
N GLU A 253 13.99 1.99 -9.48
CA GLU A 253 13.63 1.90 -10.90
C GLU A 253 14.08 0.55 -11.50
N GLY A 254 13.16 -0.14 -12.18
CA GLY A 254 13.38 -1.45 -12.80
C GLY A 254 13.37 -2.63 -11.83
N ASN A 255 12.85 -2.47 -10.61
CA ASN A 255 12.81 -3.55 -9.63
C ASN A 255 11.75 -4.62 -10.00
N PRO A 256 12.13 -5.88 -10.26
CA PRO A 256 11.18 -6.94 -10.64
C PRO A 256 10.17 -7.29 -9.54
N LEU A 257 10.46 -6.97 -8.28
CA LEU A 257 9.58 -7.25 -7.15
C LEU A 257 8.24 -6.50 -7.23
N VAL A 258 8.17 -5.39 -7.96
CA VAL A 258 6.94 -4.60 -8.20
C VAL A 258 5.78 -5.49 -8.66
N ASN A 259 6.02 -6.38 -9.62
CA ASN A 259 4.99 -7.26 -10.16
C ASN A 259 4.44 -8.23 -9.09
N CYS A 260 5.32 -8.75 -8.24
CA CYS A 260 4.93 -9.68 -7.18
C CYS A 260 4.19 -8.97 -6.04
N VAL A 261 4.63 -7.77 -5.70
CA VAL A 261 3.93 -6.91 -4.74
C VAL A 261 2.55 -6.50 -5.25
N ASN A 262 2.40 -6.18 -6.54
CA ASN A 262 1.09 -5.88 -7.12
C ASN A 262 0.14 -7.08 -7.08
N LYS A 263 0.64 -8.30 -7.32
CA LYS A 263 -0.15 -9.53 -7.11
C LYS A 263 -0.56 -9.69 -5.64
N ALA A 264 0.35 -9.43 -4.69
CA ALA A 264 0.05 -9.46 -3.27
C ALA A 264 -1.03 -8.43 -2.89
N LEU A 265 -0.89 -7.17 -3.33
CA LEU A 265 -1.89 -6.13 -3.10
C LEU A 265 -3.25 -6.46 -3.72
N THR A 266 -3.27 -7.06 -4.91
CA THR A 266 -4.51 -7.55 -5.55
C THR A 266 -5.17 -8.62 -4.67
N THR A 267 -4.40 -9.58 -4.17
CA THR A 267 -4.92 -10.63 -3.28
C THR A 267 -5.50 -10.03 -1.99
N LEU A 268 -4.81 -9.07 -1.38
CA LEU A 268 -5.29 -8.36 -0.17
C LEU A 268 -6.56 -7.54 -0.44
N LYS A 269 -6.69 -6.93 -1.62
CA LYS A 269 -7.91 -6.22 -2.05
C LYS A 269 -9.07 -7.19 -2.27
N ASP A 270 -8.84 -8.27 -3.01
CA ASP A 270 -9.86 -9.24 -3.39
C ASP A 270 -10.39 -10.05 -2.18
N SER A 271 -9.52 -10.33 -1.20
CA SER A 271 -9.92 -10.97 0.07
C SER A 271 -10.65 -10.03 1.02
N GLY A 272 -10.53 -8.72 0.83
CA GLY A 272 -11.03 -7.71 1.76
C GLY A 272 -10.07 -7.37 2.91
N GLU A 273 -8.94 -8.04 3.03
CA GLU A 273 -7.96 -7.83 4.11
C GLU A 273 -7.39 -6.40 4.10
N LEU A 274 -7.13 -5.85 2.92
CA LEU A 274 -6.68 -4.44 2.83
C LEU A 274 -7.72 -3.46 3.39
N GLN A 275 -9.01 -3.72 3.16
CA GLN A 275 -10.09 -2.91 3.72
C GLN A 275 -10.21 -3.09 5.23
N GLU A 276 -10.05 -4.31 5.75
CA GLU A 276 -10.05 -4.57 7.19
C GLU A 276 -8.89 -3.83 7.90
N ILE A 277 -7.70 -3.82 7.32
CA ILE A 277 -6.57 -3.05 7.83
C ILE A 277 -6.88 -1.54 7.81
N GLN A 278 -7.45 -1.04 6.70
CA GLN A 278 -7.85 0.36 6.61
C GLN A 278 -8.90 0.73 7.66
N ASP A 279 -9.92 -0.10 7.86
CA ASP A 279 -10.98 0.14 8.83
C ASP A 279 -10.47 0.07 10.28
N ALA A 280 -9.48 -0.78 10.55
CA ALA A 280 -8.88 -0.88 11.87
C ALA A 280 -8.09 0.38 12.27
N TRP A 281 -7.37 0.99 11.34
CA TRP A 281 -6.43 2.06 11.64
C TRP A 281 -6.87 3.45 11.21
N LEU A 282 -7.69 3.56 10.15
CA LEU A 282 -8.09 4.83 9.55
C LEU A 282 -9.60 5.12 9.67
N ALA A 283 -10.35 4.33 10.47
CA ALA A 283 -11.77 4.53 10.64
C ALA A 283 -12.09 5.93 11.20
N GLY A 284 -13.17 6.54 10.68
CA GLY A 284 -13.68 7.83 11.15
C GLY A 284 -12.91 9.04 10.65
N THR A 285 -11.88 8.86 9.81
CA THR A 285 -11.17 9.99 9.19
C THR A 285 -12.07 10.66 8.15
N SER A 286 -12.74 11.75 8.54
CA SER A 286 -13.56 12.55 7.65
C SER A 286 -13.51 14.04 8.03
N ALA A 287 -13.66 14.89 7.05
CA ALA A 287 -13.73 16.34 7.23
C ALA A 287 -14.63 16.97 6.16
N PRO A 288 -15.19 18.16 6.38
CA PRO A 288 -15.95 18.85 5.34
C PRO A 288 -15.01 19.20 4.17
N TYR A 289 -15.54 19.10 2.94
CA TYR A 289 -14.80 19.58 1.77
C TYR A 289 -14.84 21.09 1.67
N PHE A 290 -13.70 21.69 1.31
CA PHE A 290 -13.69 23.07 0.87
C PHE A 290 -14.51 23.24 -0.40
N LYS A 291 -15.26 24.34 -0.48
CA LYS A 291 -15.89 24.80 -1.71
C LYS A 291 -14.87 25.56 -2.56
N GLU A 292 -15.06 25.52 -3.86
CA GLU A 292 -14.27 26.32 -4.81
C GLU A 292 -14.46 27.81 -4.60
#